data_cf042a8ea5b43e29e1904a7a7e026f66
#
_entry.id   cf042a8ea5b43e29e1904a7a7e026f66
#
_cell.length_a   1.000
_cell.length_b   1.000
_cell.length_c   1.000
_cell.angle_alpha   90.00
_cell.angle_beta   90.00
_cell.angle_gamma   90.00
#
_symmetry.space_group_name_H-M   'P 1'
#
loop_
_entity.id
_entity.type
_entity.pdbx_description
1 polymer ?
#
loop_
_entity_poly.entity_id
_entity_poly.type
_entity_poly.pdbx_seq_one_letter_code
_entity_poly.pdbx_strand_id
1 'polypeptide(L)'
;FAWITSRWIEKVVEQTGYSVDWRFISLRILNKDKDYDTEFPAGYEVGHTSGLRFLRAAAHAREELGKEPMSALYSAFGTHYWDLDRQPGRRTPLGTVSHTEECFRTAGLPTYFAASVDDQSWDHIIETETETALERTGRDVGTPIISFKPPEGLSFFGPVLSRVPDDDQAVPLWNAVIELAGFPGFAEMKRSLREVPQINVLGSLASEPAMEDWETGARKAHKPT
;
A
#
# COMPACT_ATOMS: atom_id res chain seq x y z
N PHE A 1 -0.32 -4.71 -4.74
CA PHE A 1 -0.02 -5.73 -3.72
C PHE A 1 -0.25 -5.23 -2.30
N ALA A 2 0.32 -4.09 -1.87
CA ALA A 2 0.13 -3.57 -0.52
C ALA A 2 -1.36 -3.40 -0.14
N TRP A 3 -2.20 -2.96 -1.07
CA TRP A 3 -3.64 -2.90 -0.90
C TRP A 3 -4.25 -4.27 -0.56
N ILE A 4 -3.93 -5.31 -1.33
CA ILE A 4 -4.42 -6.67 -1.11
C ILE A 4 -3.96 -7.19 0.26
N THR A 5 -2.68 -7.00 0.58
CA THR A 5 -2.14 -7.42 1.89
C THR A 5 -2.82 -6.69 3.04
N SER A 6 -3.15 -5.42 2.90
CA SER A 6 -3.88 -4.69 3.94
C SER A 6 -5.28 -5.25 4.19
N ARG A 7 -6.00 -5.68 3.14
CA ARG A 7 -7.32 -6.33 3.29
C ARG A 7 -7.20 -7.67 4.01
N TRP A 8 -6.13 -8.43 3.72
CA TRP A 8 -5.85 -9.64 4.48
C TRP A 8 -5.53 -9.35 5.95
N ILE A 9 -4.70 -8.35 6.24
CA ILE A 9 -4.38 -7.98 7.63
C ILE A 9 -5.64 -7.60 8.41
N GLU A 10 -6.60 -6.89 7.81
CA GLU A 10 -7.87 -6.60 8.48
C GLU A 10 -8.64 -7.86 8.85
N LYS A 11 -8.74 -8.86 7.95
CA LYS A 11 -9.34 -10.16 8.29
C LYS A 11 -8.62 -10.86 9.46
N VAL A 12 -7.29 -10.80 9.48
CA VAL A 12 -6.52 -11.35 10.61
C VAL A 12 -6.85 -10.64 11.91
N VAL A 13 -6.92 -9.31 11.90
CA VAL A 13 -7.28 -8.49 13.07
C VAL A 13 -8.67 -8.86 13.58
N GLU A 14 -9.66 -8.94 12.70
CA GLU A 14 -11.03 -9.31 13.03
C GLU A 14 -11.12 -10.70 13.68
N GLN A 15 -10.34 -11.66 13.20
CA GLN A 15 -10.37 -13.04 13.67
C GLN A 15 -9.51 -13.30 14.92
N THR A 16 -8.51 -12.47 15.20
CA THR A 16 -7.53 -12.71 16.27
C THR A 16 -7.55 -11.66 17.38
N GLY A 17 -8.09 -10.48 17.13
CA GLY A 17 -8.04 -9.34 18.06
C GLY A 17 -6.67 -8.67 18.16
N TYR A 18 -5.75 -8.90 17.22
CA TYR A 18 -4.52 -8.11 17.14
C TYR A 18 -4.83 -6.63 16.95
N SER A 19 -4.00 -5.76 17.53
CA SER A 19 -4.00 -4.33 17.23
C SER A 19 -3.02 -4.02 16.12
N VAL A 20 -3.39 -3.12 15.20
CA VAL A 20 -2.53 -2.66 14.10
C VAL A 20 -2.33 -1.15 14.21
N ASP A 21 -1.08 -0.70 14.09
CA ASP A 21 -0.71 0.69 13.95
C ASP A 21 -0.31 0.94 12.49
N TRP A 22 -1.18 1.62 11.74
CA TRP A 22 -0.94 1.95 10.34
C TRP A 22 0.05 3.10 10.24
N ARG A 23 1.14 2.86 9.50
CA ARG A 23 2.22 3.82 9.27
C ARG A 23 2.29 4.23 7.80
N PHE A 24 2.72 5.46 7.58
CA PHE A 24 2.88 5.99 6.23
C PHE A 24 4.16 5.47 5.58
N ILE A 25 4.04 5.10 4.31
CA ILE A 25 5.18 4.88 3.43
C ILE A 25 4.86 5.49 2.07
N SER A 26 5.72 6.38 1.59
CA SER A 26 5.55 7.04 0.31
C SER A 26 6.46 6.45 -0.74
N LEU A 27 5.86 5.87 -1.80
CA LEU A 27 6.63 5.40 -2.95
C LEU A 27 7.34 6.54 -3.68
N ARG A 28 6.82 7.78 -3.61
CA ARG A 28 7.49 8.96 -4.18
C ARG A 28 8.77 9.31 -3.43
N ILE A 29 8.75 9.21 -2.09
CA ILE A 29 9.90 9.43 -1.22
C ILE A 29 10.90 8.26 -1.34
N LEU A 30 10.40 7.03 -1.28
CA LEU A 30 11.22 5.81 -1.41
C LEU A 30 12.03 5.78 -2.71
N ASN A 31 11.45 6.30 -3.78
CA ASN A 31 12.08 6.32 -5.11
C ASN A 31 12.61 7.71 -5.51
N LYS A 32 12.86 8.62 -4.56
CA LYS A 32 13.26 10.00 -4.84
C LYS A 32 14.56 10.12 -5.66
N ASP A 33 15.46 9.16 -5.52
CA ASP A 33 16.77 9.13 -6.20
C ASP A 33 16.74 8.35 -7.52
N LYS A 34 15.55 7.86 -7.95
CA LYS A 34 15.40 7.11 -9.19
C LYS A 34 14.89 7.99 -10.33
N ASP A 35 15.35 7.70 -11.54
CA ASP A 35 14.87 8.34 -12.75
C ASP A 35 13.55 7.69 -13.21
N TYR A 36 12.44 8.40 -13.06
CA TYR A 36 11.13 7.90 -13.43
C TYR A 36 10.94 7.67 -14.94
N ASP A 37 11.65 8.39 -15.77
CA ASP A 37 11.54 8.26 -17.23
C ASP A 37 12.20 6.98 -17.76
N THR A 38 13.25 6.53 -17.08
CA THR A 38 14.05 5.38 -17.54
C THR A 38 13.84 4.11 -16.71
N GLU A 39 13.52 4.23 -15.44
CA GLU A 39 13.44 3.10 -14.51
C GLU A 39 12.00 2.59 -14.27
N PHE A 40 10.98 3.38 -14.64
CA PHE A 40 9.59 3.02 -14.39
C PHE A 40 8.72 3.04 -15.66
N PRO A 41 7.63 2.25 -15.68
CA PRO A 41 6.62 2.40 -16.71
C PRO A 41 5.98 3.79 -16.70
N ALA A 42 5.53 4.25 -17.87
CA ALA A 42 4.85 5.54 -18.01
C ALA A 42 3.68 5.69 -17.02
N GLY A 43 3.59 6.85 -16.39
CA GLY A 43 2.53 7.20 -15.43
C GLY A 43 2.80 6.80 -13.98
N TYR A 44 3.91 6.10 -13.68
CA TYR A 44 4.25 5.75 -12.29
C TYR A 44 4.54 6.98 -11.43
N GLU A 45 5.24 7.98 -11.97
CA GLU A 45 5.49 9.22 -11.24
C GLU A 45 4.19 9.91 -10.81
N VAL A 46 3.23 10.00 -11.71
CA VAL A 46 1.91 10.58 -11.43
C VAL A 46 1.20 9.81 -10.32
N GLY A 47 1.24 8.47 -10.37
CA GLY A 47 0.67 7.61 -9.34
C GLY A 47 1.33 7.78 -7.98
N HIS A 48 2.66 7.77 -7.92
CA HIS A 48 3.42 7.94 -6.68
C HIS A 48 3.26 9.35 -6.08
N THR A 49 3.21 10.38 -6.93
CA THR A 49 2.95 11.76 -6.51
C THR A 49 1.53 11.93 -5.98
N SER A 50 0.53 11.32 -6.63
CA SER A 50 -0.85 11.30 -6.14
C SER A 50 -0.97 10.64 -4.77
N GLY A 51 -0.22 9.55 -4.55
CA GLY A 51 -0.12 8.88 -3.24
C GLY A 51 0.48 9.79 -2.17
N LEU A 52 1.59 10.50 -2.46
CA LEU A 52 2.20 11.44 -1.51
C LEU A 52 1.24 12.58 -1.15
N ARG A 53 0.55 13.15 -2.12
CA ARG A 53 -0.46 14.20 -1.88
C ARG A 53 -1.56 13.72 -0.94
N PHE A 54 -2.08 12.51 -1.14
CA PHE A 54 -3.06 11.92 -0.23
C PHE A 54 -2.47 11.71 1.18
N LEU A 55 -1.23 11.22 1.29
CA LEU A 55 -0.57 11.01 2.59
C LEU A 55 -0.39 12.31 3.39
N ARG A 56 -0.19 13.46 2.76
CA ARG A 56 -0.16 14.76 3.45
C ARG A 56 -1.49 15.05 4.16
N ALA A 57 -2.61 14.88 3.47
CA ALA A 57 -3.93 15.04 4.06
C ALA A 57 -4.19 14.01 5.19
N ALA A 58 -3.73 12.77 5.00
CA ALA A 58 -3.83 11.73 6.03
C ALA A 58 -2.95 12.03 7.26
N ALA A 59 -1.74 12.60 7.06
CA ALA A 59 -0.85 13.01 8.15
C ALA A 59 -1.48 14.14 8.98
N HIS A 60 -2.07 15.15 8.33
CA HIS A 60 -2.82 16.21 9.00
C HIS A 60 -3.99 15.63 9.81
N ALA A 61 -4.79 14.77 9.20
CA ALA A 61 -5.92 14.14 9.90
C ALA A 61 -5.46 13.30 11.11
N ARG A 62 -4.36 12.56 10.97
CA ARG A 62 -3.82 11.75 12.07
C ARG A 62 -3.30 12.60 13.22
N GLU A 63 -2.70 13.75 12.94
CA GLU A 63 -2.24 14.68 13.98
C GLU A 63 -3.41 15.22 14.82
N GLU A 64 -4.54 15.51 14.19
CA GLU A 64 -5.70 16.04 14.89
C GLU A 64 -6.63 14.97 15.50
N LEU A 65 -6.81 13.83 14.80
CA LEU A 65 -7.81 12.83 15.17
C LEU A 65 -7.24 11.59 15.84
N GLY A 66 -5.90 11.44 15.87
CA GLY A 66 -5.23 10.23 16.32
C GLY A 66 -5.14 9.16 15.23
N LYS A 67 -4.72 7.96 15.63
CA LYS A 67 -4.38 6.85 14.73
C LYS A 67 -5.58 5.99 14.33
N GLU A 68 -6.61 5.97 15.15
CA GLU A 68 -7.75 5.08 15.04
C GLU A 68 -8.47 5.16 13.69
N PRO A 69 -8.70 6.36 13.11
CA PRO A 69 -9.40 6.44 11.82
C PRO A 69 -8.55 6.10 10.61
N MET A 70 -7.25 5.84 10.76
CA MET A 70 -6.33 5.63 9.62
C MET A 70 -6.65 4.36 8.83
N SER A 71 -7.13 3.29 9.46
CA SER A 71 -7.57 2.09 8.75
C SER A 71 -8.75 2.38 7.81
N ALA A 72 -9.78 3.06 8.32
CA ALA A 72 -10.94 3.44 7.53
C ALA A 72 -10.57 4.39 6.37
N LEU A 73 -9.68 5.36 6.64
CA LEU A 73 -9.21 6.28 5.61
C LEU A 73 -8.41 5.57 4.53
N TYR A 74 -7.51 4.66 4.90
CA TYR A 74 -6.76 3.86 3.93
C TYR A 74 -7.68 2.94 3.12
N SER A 75 -8.69 2.36 3.76
CA SER A 75 -9.71 1.54 3.09
C SER A 75 -10.49 2.34 2.05
N ALA A 76 -10.94 3.55 2.41
CA ALA A 76 -11.62 4.44 1.48
C ALA A 76 -10.74 4.80 0.28
N PHE A 77 -9.48 5.21 0.54
CA PHE A 77 -8.53 5.53 -0.51
C PHE A 77 -8.25 4.35 -1.44
N GLY A 78 -7.96 3.17 -0.87
CA GLY A 78 -7.66 1.98 -1.65
C GLY A 78 -8.84 1.50 -2.50
N THR A 79 -10.08 1.57 -1.96
CA THR A 79 -11.28 1.29 -2.72
C THR A 79 -11.43 2.24 -3.90
N HIS A 80 -11.26 3.54 -3.68
CA HIS A 80 -11.32 4.54 -4.75
C HIS A 80 -10.20 4.37 -5.78
N TYR A 81 -9.02 3.95 -5.32
CA TYR A 81 -7.84 3.80 -6.18
C TYR A 81 -7.84 2.49 -6.98
N TRP A 82 -8.20 1.36 -6.35
CA TRP A 82 -7.98 0.02 -6.89
C TRP A 82 -9.26 -0.72 -7.28
N ASP A 83 -10.37 -0.49 -6.57
CA ASP A 83 -11.56 -1.33 -6.68
C ASP A 83 -12.73 -0.65 -7.38
N LEU A 84 -12.79 0.68 -7.44
CA LEU A 84 -13.85 1.34 -8.20
C LEU A 84 -13.66 1.14 -9.70
N ASP A 85 -14.77 0.74 -10.34
CA ASP A 85 -14.81 0.49 -11.78
C ASP A 85 -14.39 1.73 -12.57
N ARG A 86 -13.45 1.52 -13.48
CA ARG A 86 -12.90 2.57 -14.33
C ARG A 86 -13.82 2.87 -15.51
N GLN A 87 -14.96 3.46 -15.24
CA GLN A 87 -15.78 3.99 -16.34
C GLN A 87 -15.07 5.20 -17.02
N PRO A 88 -14.86 5.16 -18.34
CA PRO A 88 -14.29 6.30 -19.04
C PRO A 88 -15.13 7.57 -18.81
N GLY A 89 -14.49 8.67 -18.42
CA GLY A 89 -15.12 9.97 -18.21
C GLY A 89 -15.68 10.24 -16.81
N ARG A 90 -15.56 9.32 -15.85
CA ARG A 90 -16.09 9.49 -14.47
C ARG A 90 -15.03 9.69 -13.40
N ARG A 91 -13.77 9.93 -13.77
CA ARG A 91 -12.67 9.98 -12.78
C ARG A 91 -12.37 11.40 -12.32
N THR A 92 -12.55 11.60 -11.03
CA THR A 92 -11.80 12.64 -10.33
C THR A 92 -10.32 12.24 -10.37
N PRO A 93 -9.41 13.10 -10.87
CA PRO A 93 -7.99 12.78 -10.90
C PRO A 93 -7.47 12.45 -9.51
N LEU A 94 -6.74 11.36 -9.40
CA LEU A 94 -6.20 10.87 -8.12
C LEU A 94 -5.29 11.91 -7.47
N GLY A 95 -5.32 11.97 -6.14
CA GLY A 95 -4.50 12.88 -5.34
C GLY A 95 -4.91 14.37 -5.45
N THR A 96 -6.02 14.70 -6.11
CA THR A 96 -6.60 16.05 -6.08
C THR A 96 -7.38 16.30 -4.78
N VAL A 97 -7.63 17.57 -4.45
CA VAL A 97 -8.49 17.94 -3.32
C VAL A 97 -9.82 17.20 -3.40
N SER A 98 -10.52 17.28 -4.55
CA SER A 98 -11.84 16.66 -4.73
C SER A 98 -11.82 15.13 -4.54
N HIS A 99 -10.80 14.44 -5.06
CA HIS A 99 -10.66 13.00 -4.84
C HIS A 99 -10.41 12.68 -3.36
N THR A 100 -9.57 13.47 -2.71
CA THR A 100 -9.24 13.29 -1.29
C THR A 100 -10.46 13.58 -0.41
N GLU A 101 -11.24 14.63 -0.69
CA GLU A 101 -12.52 14.89 0.00
C GLU A 101 -13.48 13.71 -0.11
N GLU A 102 -13.56 13.06 -1.26
CA GLU A 102 -14.41 11.89 -1.48
C GLU A 102 -13.95 10.71 -0.62
N CYS A 103 -12.64 10.46 -0.53
CA CYS A 103 -12.07 9.45 0.35
C CYS A 103 -12.38 9.72 1.84
N PHE A 104 -12.18 10.95 2.29
CA PHE A 104 -12.50 11.37 3.67
C PHE A 104 -13.98 11.21 3.98
N ARG A 105 -14.86 11.60 3.05
CA ARG A 105 -16.31 11.44 3.20
C ARG A 105 -16.70 9.96 3.30
N THR A 106 -16.11 9.12 2.45
CA THR A 106 -16.33 7.66 2.47
C THR A 106 -15.88 7.04 3.79
N ALA A 107 -14.77 7.55 4.36
CA ALA A 107 -14.26 7.13 5.66
C ALA A 107 -15.06 7.70 6.86
N GLY A 108 -16.06 8.57 6.62
CA GLY A 108 -16.82 9.24 7.69
C GLY A 108 -16.02 10.31 8.43
N LEU A 109 -15.00 10.88 7.80
CA LEU A 109 -14.09 11.86 8.38
C LEU A 109 -14.32 13.27 7.82
N PRO A 110 -13.91 14.33 8.54
CA PRO A 110 -14.00 15.71 8.07
C PRO A 110 -13.23 15.90 6.75
N THR A 111 -13.91 16.47 5.75
CA THR A 111 -13.33 16.64 4.41
C THR A 111 -12.34 17.79 4.29
N TYR A 112 -12.30 18.71 5.25
CA TYR A 112 -11.39 19.88 5.21
C TYR A 112 -9.90 19.49 5.19
N PHE A 113 -9.55 18.32 5.71
CA PHE A 113 -8.18 17.80 5.65
C PHE A 113 -7.66 17.67 4.21
N ALA A 114 -8.55 17.47 3.23
CA ALA A 114 -8.19 17.37 1.83
C ALA A 114 -7.49 18.63 1.28
N ALA A 115 -7.67 19.80 1.91
CA ALA A 115 -6.95 21.02 1.54
C ALA A 115 -5.42 20.90 1.72
N SER A 116 -4.95 19.94 2.54
CA SER A 116 -3.52 19.74 2.82
C SER A 116 -2.77 18.90 1.78
N VAL A 117 -3.41 18.47 0.70
CA VAL A 117 -2.74 17.62 -0.33
C VAL A 117 -1.49 18.27 -0.94
N ASP A 118 -1.44 19.59 -0.99
CA ASP A 118 -0.29 20.35 -1.52
C ASP A 118 0.57 20.99 -0.42
N ASP A 119 0.24 20.77 0.86
CA ASP A 119 0.98 21.30 2.00
C ASP A 119 2.18 20.40 2.34
N GLN A 120 3.36 20.80 1.87
CA GLN A 120 4.60 20.08 2.07
C GLN A 120 5.10 20.08 3.52
N SER A 121 4.51 20.88 4.41
CA SER A 121 4.89 20.86 5.83
C SER A 121 4.63 19.50 6.48
N TRP A 122 3.74 18.67 5.92
CA TRP A 122 3.44 17.32 6.38
C TRP A 122 4.43 16.25 5.89
N ASP A 123 5.32 16.59 4.95
CA ASP A 123 6.27 15.63 4.39
C ASP A 123 7.22 15.07 5.45
N HIS A 124 7.59 15.86 6.46
CA HIS A 124 8.51 15.42 7.52
C HIS A 124 8.00 14.18 8.29
N ILE A 125 6.69 14.05 8.52
CA ILE A 125 6.08 12.89 9.17
C ILE A 125 6.19 11.67 8.25
N ILE A 126 5.86 11.86 6.97
CA ILE A 126 5.85 10.80 5.97
C ILE A 126 7.28 10.32 5.70
N GLU A 127 8.23 11.23 5.59
CA GLU A 127 9.66 10.92 5.43
C GLU A 127 10.20 10.14 6.62
N THR A 128 9.93 10.60 7.84
CA THR A 128 10.38 9.92 9.06
C THR A 128 9.86 8.49 9.13
N GLU A 129 8.59 8.25 8.84
CA GLU A 129 8.03 6.90 8.89
C GLU A 129 8.53 6.03 7.72
N THR A 130 8.71 6.61 6.53
CA THR A 130 9.30 5.91 5.39
C THR A 130 10.74 5.48 5.69
N GLU A 131 11.57 6.38 6.23
CA GLU A 131 12.95 6.06 6.61
C GLU A 131 12.99 5.02 7.75
N THR A 132 12.16 5.15 8.77
CA THR A 132 12.06 4.15 9.85
C THR A 132 11.76 2.75 9.31
N ALA A 133 10.86 2.63 8.34
CA ALA A 133 10.54 1.36 7.71
C ALA A 133 11.77 0.78 6.96
N LEU A 134 12.49 1.63 6.21
CA LEU A 134 13.67 1.23 5.45
C LEU A 134 14.88 0.91 6.33
N GLU A 135 15.06 1.59 7.45
CA GLU A 135 16.10 1.26 8.43
C GLU A 135 15.90 -0.13 9.04
N ARG A 136 14.65 -0.56 9.17
CA ARG A 136 14.29 -1.85 9.76
C ARG A 136 14.36 -3.04 8.79
N THR A 137 14.22 -2.79 7.48
CA THR A 137 14.16 -3.84 6.46
C THR A 137 15.30 -3.81 5.45
N GLY A 138 16.06 -2.72 5.40
CA GLY A 138 16.97 -2.42 4.29
C GLY A 138 16.26 -1.68 3.16
N ARG A 139 17.04 -1.20 2.18
CA ARG A 139 16.54 -0.30 1.13
C ARG A 139 16.15 -1.00 -0.18
N ASP A 140 16.54 -2.26 -0.36
CA ASP A 140 16.17 -3.07 -1.54
C ASP A 140 14.85 -3.82 -1.30
N VAL A 141 13.83 -3.08 -0.90
CA VAL A 141 12.51 -3.60 -0.59
C VAL A 141 11.41 -2.72 -1.18
N GLY A 142 10.24 -3.30 -1.34
CA GLY A 142 9.02 -2.57 -1.72
C GLY A 142 8.02 -2.50 -0.57
N THR A 143 6.74 -2.44 -0.92
CA THR A 143 5.62 -2.45 0.01
C THR A 143 4.73 -3.68 -0.21
N PRO A 144 4.10 -4.22 0.83
CA PRO A 144 4.00 -3.74 2.22
C PRO A 144 5.25 -4.03 3.05
N ILE A 145 5.45 -3.29 4.13
CA ILE A 145 6.39 -3.62 5.20
C ILE A 145 5.60 -3.88 6.47
N ILE A 146 5.86 -5.01 7.12
CA ILE A 146 5.20 -5.39 8.37
C ILE A 146 6.25 -5.44 9.49
N SER A 147 5.93 -4.79 10.62
CA SER A 147 6.76 -4.79 11.82
C SER A 147 6.01 -5.42 12.98
N PHE A 148 6.61 -6.43 13.60
CA PHE A 148 6.11 -7.07 14.81
C PHE A 148 6.68 -6.41 16.04
N LYS A 149 5.82 -6.03 16.98
CA LYS A 149 6.23 -5.49 18.31
C LYS A 149 7.36 -4.47 18.19
N PRO A 150 7.21 -3.41 17.37
CA PRO A 150 8.25 -2.39 17.26
C PRO A 150 8.44 -1.67 18.61
N PRO A 151 9.65 -1.12 18.88
CA PRO A 151 10.81 -1.09 18.00
C PRO A 151 11.68 -2.35 18.00
N GLU A 152 11.61 -3.23 19.01
CA GLU A 152 12.56 -4.33 19.22
C GLU A 152 12.28 -5.55 18.34
N GLY A 153 11.04 -5.72 17.93
CA GLY A 153 10.61 -6.86 17.13
C GLY A 153 11.09 -6.81 15.69
N LEU A 154 10.87 -7.91 14.98
CA LEU A 154 11.29 -8.07 13.60
C LEU A 154 10.46 -7.25 12.63
N SER A 155 11.06 -6.92 11.49
CA SER A 155 10.38 -6.29 10.34
C SER A 155 10.78 -7.00 9.07
N PHE A 156 9.85 -7.06 8.09
CA PHE A 156 10.10 -7.68 6.81
C PHE A 156 9.26 -7.04 5.71
N PHE A 157 9.74 -7.14 4.48
CA PHE A 157 8.99 -6.80 3.29
C PHE A 157 8.09 -7.97 2.87
N GLY A 158 6.85 -7.66 2.61
CA GLY A 158 5.85 -8.66 2.22
C GLY A 158 4.92 -9.06 3.38
N PRO A 159 4.18 -10.19 3.21
CA PRO A 159 4.09 -10.96 1.99
C PRO A 159 3.43 -10.19 0.85
N VAL A 160 3.87 -10.46 -0.37
CA VAL A 160 3.29 -9.90 -1.59
C VAL A 160 2.22 -10.86 -2.08
N LEU A 161 0.95 -10.48 -1.91
CA LEU A 161 -0.21 -11.30 -2.25
C LEU A 161 -0.90 -10.76 -3.50
N SER A 162 -1.31 -11.64 -4.40
CA SER A 162 -2.08 -11.29 -5.61
C SER A 162 -3.58 -11.22 -5.36
N ARG A 163 -4.08 -11.88 -4.33
CA ARG A 163 -5.48 -11.89 -3.91
C ARG A 163 -5.59 -11.94 -2.39
N VAL A 164 -6.73 -11.49 -1.88
CA VAL A 164 -7.05 -11.59 -0.45
C VAL A 164 -7.37 -13.05 -0.14
N PRO A 165 -6.73 -13.68 0.86
CA PRO A 165 -7.09 -15.03 1.29
C PRO A 165 -8.54 -15.12 1.77
N ASP A 166 -9.15 -16.29 1.62
CA ASP A 166 -10.45 -16.58 2.20
C ASP A 166 -10.38 -16.58 3.73
N ASP A 167 -11.53 -16.48 4.39
CA ASP A 167 -11.59 -16.28 5.85
C ASP A 167 -10.94 -17.43 6.63
N ASP A 168 -11.10 -18.67 6.13
CA ASP A 168 -10.48 -19.87 6.72
C ASP A 168 -8.98 -19.98 6.48
N GLN A 169 -8.45 -19.26 5.50
CA GLN A 169 -7.02 -19.22 5.15
C GLN A 169 -6.27 -18.05 5.80
N ALA A 170 -6.98 -16.99 6.20
CA ALA A 170 -6.37 -15.73 6.62
C ALA A 170 -5.43 -15.91 7.81
N VAL A 171 -5.89 -16.50 8.90
CA VAL A 171 -5.09 -16.71 10.12
C VAL A 171 -4.04 -17.81 9.95
N PRO A 172 -4.31 -18.98 9.33
CA PRO A 172 -3.27 -19.95 9.05
C PRO A 172 -2.11 -19.40 8.23
N LEU A 173 -2.39 -18.60 7.18
CA LEU A 173 -1.35 -17.94 6.39
C LEU A 173 -0.55 -16.94 7.22
N TRP A 174 -1.22 -16.17 8.08
CA TRP A 174 -0.58 -15.22 8.99
C TRP A 174 0.41 -15.91 9.95
N ASN A 175 -0.01 -17.01 10.58
CA ASN A 175 0.84 -17.78 11.49
C ASN A 175 2.07 -18.33 10.76
N ALA A 176 1.92 -18.83 9.54
CA ALA A 176 3.04 -19.31 8.73
C ALA A 176 4.05 -18.19 8.39
N VAL A 177 3.55 -16.98 8.07
CA VAL A 177 4.40 -15.80 7.81
C VAL A 177 5.17 -15.39 9.06
N ILE A 178 4.52 -15.36 10.25
CA ILE A 178 5.18 -15.03 11.51
C ILE A 178 6.29 -16.05 11.83
N GLU A 179 5.99 -17.33 11.67
CA GLU A 179 6.94 -18.42 11.96
C GLU A 179 8.19 -18.29 11.08
N LEU A 180 8.01 -18.11 9.77
CA LEU A 180 9.11 -17.92 8.83
C LEU A 180 9.92 -16.65 9.13
N ALA A 181 9.24 -15.52 9.30
CA ALA A 181 9.88 -14.23 9.54
C ALA A 181 10.59 -14.22 10.92
N GLY A 182 10.07 -14.95 11.89
CA GLY A 182 10.65 -15.08 13.24
C GLY A 182 11.92 -15.92 13.30
N PHE A 183 12.23 -16.71 12.27
CA PHE A 183 13.45 -17.53 12.24
C PHE A 183 14.65 -16.67 11.81
N PRO A 184 15.67 -16.48 12.67
CA PRO A 184 16.76 -15.53 12.39
C PRO A 184 17.59 -15.84 11.14
N GLY A 185 17.57 -17.09 10.67
CA GLY A 185 18.26 -17.52 9.45
C GLY A 185 17.44 -17.38 8.17
N PHE A 186 16.19 -16.92 8.25
CA PHE A 186 15.34 -16.72 7.08
C PHE A 186 15.52 -15.31 6.53
N ALA A 187 15.92 -15.18 5.30
CA ALA A 187 16.10 -13.91 4.63
C ALA A 187 15.04 -13.65 3.53
N GLU A 188 14.85 -14.59 2.63
CA GLU A 188 13.97 -14.37 1.47
C GLU A 188 13.34 -15.66 0.94
N MET A 189 12.08 -15.54 0.49
CA MET A 189 11.41 -16.51 -0.36
C MET A 189 10.66 -15.76 -1.46
N LYS A 190 11.02 -15.98 -2.73
CA LYS A 190 10.53 -15.19 -3.86
C LYS A 190 10.05 -16.05 -5.01
N ARG A 191 8.99 -15.59 -5.68
CA ARG A 191 8.59 -16.04 -7.01
C ARG A 191 8.64 -14.87 -7.98
N SER A 192 9.34 -15.00 -9.11
CA SER A 192 9.26 -14.00 -10.19
C SER A 192 7.96 -14.19 -10.98
N LEU A 193 7.60 -15.44 -11.30
CA LEU A 193 6.33 -15.73 -11.93
C LEU A 193 5.21 -15.60 -10.91
N ARG A 194 4.34 -14.62 -11.10
CA ARG A 194 3.29 -14.23 -10.14
C ARG A 194 1.95 -14.13 -10.83
N GLU A 195 0.92 -14.45 -10.10
CA GLU A 195 -0.44 -14.12 -10.48
C GLU A 195 -0.62 -12.59 -10.53
N VAL A 196 -1.32 -12.10 -11.55
CA VAL A 196 -1.69 -10.67 -11.66
C VAL A 196 -2.54 -10.28 -10.45
N PRO A 197 -2.29 -9.11 -9.82
CA PRO A 197 -3.10 -8.66 -8.68
C PRO A 197 -4.59 -8.67 -9.02
N GLN A 198 -5.39 -9.34 -8.20
CA GLN A 198 -6.84 -9.46 -8.37
C GLN A 198 -7.52 -8.20 -7.84
N ILE A 199 -7.60 -7.17 -8.70
CA ILE A 199 -8.20 -5.86 -8.40
C ILE A 199 -8.97 -5.34 -9.61
N ASN A 200 -10.04 -4.59 -9.39
CA ASN A 200 -10.93 -4.09 -10.46
C ASN A 200 -10.21 -3.20 -11.48
N VAL A 201 -9.27 -2.41 -11.02
CA VAL A 201 -8.54 -1.46 -11.88
C VAL A 201 -7.72 -2.14 -12.97
N LEU A 202 -7.34 -3.41 -12.78
CA LEU A 202 -6.66 -4.23 -13.78
C LEU A 202 -7.62 -5.12 -14.59
N GLY A 203 -8.93 -5.12 -14.25
CA GLY A 203 -9.92 -6.02 -14.85
C GLY A 203 -9.72 -7.50 -14.49
N SER A 204 -8.84 -7.80 -13.53
CA SER A 204 -8.41 -9.15 -13.22
C SER A 204 -9.42 -9.95 -12.37
N LEU A 205 -10.36 -9.29 -11.70
CA LEU A 205 -11.42 -9.96 -10.92
C LEU A 205 -12.44 -10.72 -11.81
N ALA A 206 -12.59 -10.31 -13.06
CA ALA A 206 -13.56 -10.89 -13.98
C ALA A 206 -12.97 -11.95 -14.94
N SER A 207 -11.70 -12.28 -14.79
CA SER A 207 -10.98 -13.20 -15.67
C SER A 207 -10.28 -14.30 -14.88
N GLU A 208 -9.98 -15.41 -15.55
CA GLU A 208 -9.09 -16.44 -14.99
C GLU A 208 -7.74 -15.79 -14.60
N PRO A 209 -7.14 -16.20 -13.46
CA PRO A 209 -5.89 -15.63 -13.00
C PRO A 209 -4.78 -15.79 -14.05
N ALA A 210 -4.28 -14.66 -14.55
CA ALA A 210 -3.16 -14.64 -15.47
C ALA A 210 -1.84 -14.57 -14.67
N MET A 211 -0.77 -15.15 -15.25
CA MET A 211 0.56 -15.12 -14.66
C MET A 211 1.44 -14.10 -15.37
N GLU A 212 2.20 -13.33 -14.62
CA GLU A 212 3.19 -12.36 -15.12
C GLU A 212 4.56 -12.63 -14.52
N ASP A 213 5.61 -12.39 -15.32
CA ASP A 213 6.99 -12.45 -14.84
C ASP A 213 7.44 -11.06 -14.33
N TRP A 214 7.88 -11.02 -13.08
CA TRP A 214 8.32 -9.81 -12.40
C TRP A 214 9.82 -9.91 -12.07
N GLU A 215 10.64 -9.28 -12.88
CA GLU A 215 12.07 -9.13 -12.59
C GLU A 215 12.32 -7.93 -11.68
N THR A 216 13.28 -8.07 -10.75
CA THR A 216 13.72 -7.00 -9.84
C THR A 216 12.60 -6.25 -9.09
N GLY A 217 11.46 -6.95 -8.85
CA GLY A 217 10.33 -6.36 -8.14
C GLY A 217 9.43 -5.45 -8.98
N ALA A 218 9.72 -5.29 -10.26
CA ALA A 218 8.92 -4.50 -11.19
C ALA A 218 8.24 -5.39 -12.25
N ARG A 219 7.06 -4.98 -12.71
CA ARG A 219 6.36 -5.59 -13.83
C ARG A 219 7.15 -5.33 -15.11
N LYS A 220 7.49 -6.39 -15.87
CA LYS A 220 8.06 -6.19 -17.22
C LYS A 220 7.07 -5.42 -18.08
N ALA A 221 7.53 -4.35 -18.69
CA ALA A 221 6.78 -3.71 -19.76
C ALA A 221 6.62 -4.74 -20.90
N HIS A 222 5.39 -5.15 -21.19
CA HIS A 222 5.11 -5.96 -22.37
C HIS A 222 5.50 -5.13 -23.60
N LYS A 223 6.58 -5.53 -24.28
CA LYS A 223 6.84 -4.97 -25.61
C LYS A 223 5.73 -5.52 -26.51
N PRO A 224 4.93 -4.69 -27.17
CA PRO A 224 3.98 -5.18 -28.17
C PRO A 224 4.80 -5.90 -29.25
N THR A 225 4.46 -7.15 -29.49
CA THR A 225 4.93 -7.94 -30.64
C THR A 225 4.35 -7.40 -31.92
#